data_5fc3275b35cf78b12a3c23d6dc545718
#
_entry.id   5fc3275b35cf78b12a3c23d6dc545718
#
_cell.length_a   1.000
_cell.length_b   1.000
_cell.length_c   1.000
_cell.angle_alpha   90.00
_cell.angle_beta   90.00
_cell.angle_gamma   90.00
#
_symmetry.space_group_name_H-M   'P 1'
#
loop_
_entity.id
_entity.type
_entity.pdbx_description
1 polymer ?
#
loop_
_entity_poly.entity_id
_entity_poly.type
_entity_poly.pdbx_seq_one_letter_code
_entity_poly.pdbx_strand_id
1 'polypeptide(L)'
;MAKQLKLTAQTRTGIGRSAVNAIKKQGLVPAVVYGGSDTPQPLTVNAREIHNLLSHATSEHLLVDLEIADGGSTINRLALIQEVQHDPIKRTVLHVDFHAVKADEKLHSEIPVVTTGEPAGVKNFGGILEIAMHELEIECLPKDLPELISLDVSALNVGEAIHVKDIQLPEGVTCRLDGDLTVVRVAAPKVEVEATPAAAAEPEVL
;
A
#
# COMPACT_ATOMS: atom_id res chain seq x y z
N MET A 1 -12.82 -11.82 -5.80
CA MET A 1 -13.75 -10.87 -6.44
C MET A 1 -13.54 -9.52 -5.80
N ALA A 2 -13.11 -8.51 -6.57
CA ALA A 2 -12.90 -7.16 -6.06
C ALA A 2 -14.24 -6.60 -5.54
N LYS A 3 -14.25 -6.15 -4.31
CA LYS A 3 -15.42 -5.55 -3.66
C LYS A 3 -15.56 -4.13 -4.19
N GLN A 4 -16.52 -3.88 -5.08
CA GLN A 4 -16.82 -2.55 -5.56
C GLN A 4 -17.47 -1.73 -4.45
N LEU A 5 -16.79 -0.71 -3.99
CA LEU A 5 -17.24 0.21 -2.97
C LEU A 5 -17.72 1.50 -3.63
N LYS A 6 -18.86 2.04 -3.20
CA LYS A 6 -19.40 3.29 -3.75
C LYS A 6 -18.92 4.48 -2.94
N LEU A 7 -18.53 5.53 -3.63
CA LEU A 7 -18.07 6.78 -3.01
C LEU A 7 -18.71 7.98 -3.73
N THR A 8 -19.30 8.88 -2.96
CA THR A 8 -19.92 10.09 -3.50
C THR A 8 -18.88 11.22 -3.58
N ALA A 9 -18.76 11.84 -4.74
CA ALA A 9 -17.85 12.95 -4.99
C ALA A 9 -18.62 14.16 -5.59
N GLN A 10 -18.12 15.36 -5.38
CA GLN A 10 -18.65 16.57 -5.98
C GLN A 10 -17.55 17.29 -6.75
N THR A 11 -17.87 17.84 -7.93
CA THR A 11 -16.94 18.68 -8.68
C THR A 11 -16.68 19.98 -7.95
N ARG A 12 -15.43 20.45 -7.99
CA ARG A 12 -15.04 21.74 -7.41
C ARG A 12 -14.42 22.66 -8.46
N THR A 13 -14.79 23.92 -8.42
CA THR A 13 -14.19 24.97 -9.25
C THR A 13 -13.11 25.75 -8.49
N GLY A 14 -13.16 25.75 -7.16
CA GLY A 14 -12.20 26.45 -6.31
C GLY A 14 -10.84 25.76 -6.28
N ILE A 15 -9.81 26.46 -6.74
CA ILE A 15 -8.41 26.02 -6.76
C ILE A 15 -7.60 26.90 -5.81
N GLY A 16 -6.54 26.32 -5.21
CA GLY A 16 -5.60 27.02 -4.36
C GLY A 16 -5.84 26.86 -2.85
N ARG A 17 -4.90 27.36 -2.07
CA ARG A 17 -4.78 27.10 -0.63
C ARG A 17 -6.00 27.53 0.20
N SER A 18 -6.58 28.71 -0.12
CA SER A 18 -7.74 29.23 0.61
C SER A 18 -8.98 28.36 0.41
N ALA A 19 -9.24 27.93 -0.84
CA ALA A 19 -10.35 27.04 -1.18
C ALA A 19 -10.20 25.67 -0.51
N VAL A 20 -9.02 25.08 -0.58
CA VAL A 20 -8.71 23.78 0.07
C VAL A 20 -8.89 23.84 1.59
N ASN A 21 -8.44 24.94 2.24
CA ASN A 21 -8.63 25.10 3.68
C ASN A 21 -10.12 25.25 4.07
N ALA A 22 -10.93 25.91 3.23
CA ALA A 22 -12.37 26.02 3.45
C ALA A 22 -13.06 24.64 3.35
N ILE A 23 -12.70 23.82 2.36
CA ILE A 23 -13.18 22.45 2.14
C ILE A 23 -12.85 21.57 3.36
N LYS A 24 -11.60 21.59 3.82
CA LYS A 24 -11.17 20.82 4.98
C LYS A 24 -11.89 21.20 6.27
N LYS A 25 -12.22 22.47 6.47
CA LYS A 25 -13.02 22.93 7.62
C LYS A 25 -14.47 22.40 7.60
N GLN A 26 -15.00 22.08 6.43
CA GLN A 26 -16.33 21.49 6.25
C GLN A 26 -16.34 19.96 6.41
N GLY A 27 -15.20 19.34 6.72
CA GLY A 27 -15.09 17.87 6.84
C GLY A 27 -15.05 17.17 5.48
N LEU A 28 -14.66 17.90 4.43
CA LEU A 28 -14.47 17.37 3.09
C LEU A 28 -12.96 17.23 2.80
N VAL A 29 -12.60 16.25 1.97
CA VAL A 29 -11.23 15.99 1.50
C VAL A 29 -11.15 16.40 0.03
N PRO A 30 -10.17 17.21 -0.36
CA PRO A 30 -9.91 17.48 -1.77
C PRO A 30 -9.38 16.21 -2.44
N ALA A 31 -9.85 15.97 -3.65
CA ALA A 31 -9.45 14.86 -4.48
C ALA A 31 -9.30 15.28 -5.95
N VAL A 32 -8.69 14.43 -6.73
CA VAL A 32 -8.58 14.58 -8.19
C VAL A 32 -8.87 13.25 -8.84
N VAL A 33 -9.66 13.25 -9.92
CA VAL A 33 -9.80 12.09 -10.80
C VAL A 33 -9.12 12.40 -12.13
N TYR A 34 -8.28 11.48 -12.58
CA TYR A 34 -7.57 11.53 -13.86
C TYR A 34 -7.53 10.16 -14.52
N GLY A 35 -7.10 10.09 -15.75
CA GLY A 35 -7.06 8.85 -16.55
C GLY A 35 -8.21 8.72 -17.54
N GLY A 36 -8.14 7.68 -18.35
CA GLY A 36 -9.05 7.53 -19.48
C GLY A 36 -8.78 8.57 -20.57
N SER A 37 -9.84 9.05 -21.23
CA SER A 37 -9.75 10.07 -22.30
C SER A 37 -10.06 11.48 -21.83
N ASP A 38 -10.36 11.67 -20.54
CA ASP A 38 -10.87 12.91 -20.00
C ASP A 38 -9.79 13.77 -19.34
N THR A 39 -10.01 15.06 -19.30
CA THR A 39 -9.13 16.00 -18.59
C THR A 39 -9.22 15.76 -17.07
N PRO A 40 -8.12 15.94 -16.31
CA PRO A 40 -8.15 15.82 -14.86
C PRO A 40 -9.22 16.72 -14.24
N GLN A 41 -10.06 16.13 -13.41
CA GLN A 41 -11.19 16.83 -12.79
C GLN A 41 -10.98 16.93 -11.27
N PRO A 42 -10.95 18.16 -10.72
CA PRO A 42 -10.84 18.35 -9.29
C PRO A 42 -12.17 18.03 -8.59
N LEU A 43 -12.11 17.22 -7.53
CA LEU A 43 -13.24 16.72 -6.77
C LEU A 43 -13.13 17.06 -5.28
N THR A 44 -14.22 16.88 -4.57
CA THR A 44 -14.27 16.81 -3.10
C THR A 44 -15.04 15.55 -2.70
N VAL A 45 -14.55 14.87 -1.69
CA VAL A 45 -15.16 13.66 -1.11
C VAL A 45 -15.38 13.86 0.39
N ASN A 46 -16.32 13.13 0.97
CA ASN A 46 -16.60 13.20 2.39
C ASN A 46 -15.46 12.51 3.19
N ALA A 47 -14.89 13.22 4.18
CA ALA A 47 -13.80 12.70 4.98
C ALA A 47 -14.16 11.43 5.78
N ARG A 48 -15.41 11.31 6.24
CA ARG A 48 -15.88 10.14 6.97
C ARG A 48 -16.07 8.93 6.06
N GLU A 49 -16.61 9.14 4.85
CA GLU A 49 -16.80 8.06 3.88
C GLU A 49 -15.46 7.47 3.45
N ILE A 50 -14.49 8.33 3.09
CA ILE A 50 -13.17 7.86 2.69
C ILE A 50 -12.43 7.20 3.86
N HIS A 51 -12.53 7.72 5.07
CA HIS A 51 -11.93 7.11 6.25
C HIS A 51 -12.53 5.73 6.54
N ASN A 52 -13.85 5.59 6.49
CA ASN A 52 -14.52 4.30 6.68
C ASN A 52 -14.12 3.30 5.59
N LEU A 53 -14.00 3.74 4.35
CA LEU A 53 -13.58 2.92 3.23
C LEU A 53 -12.16 2.38 3.45
N LEU A 54 -11.22 3.24 3.79
CA LEU A 54 -9.82 2.86 4.05
C LEU A 54 -9.66 2.02 5.32
N SER A 55 -10.44 2.27 6.38
CA SER A 55 -10.34 1.49 7.62
C SER A 55 -10.82 0.04 7.50
N HIS A 56 -11.62 -0.27 6.49
CA HIS A 56 -12.13 -1.63 6.22
C HIS A 56 -11.35 -2.33 5.11
N ALA A 57 -10.41 -1.65 4.52
CA ALA A 57 -9.56 -2.14 3.45
C ALA A 57 -8.22 -2.62 3.97
N THR A 58 -7.67 -3.64 3.33
CA THR A 58 -6.35 -4.16 3.64
C THR A 58 -5.26 -3.41 2.88
N SER A 59 -5.60 -2.84 1.70
CA SER A 59 -4.71 -2.05 0.86
C SER A 59 -5.27 -0.64 0.64
N GLU A 60 -4.39 0.32 0.30
CA GLU A 60 -4.80 1.67 -0.09
C GLU A 60 -5.28 1.73 -1.54
N HIS A 61 -4.87 0.75 -2.37
CA HIS A 61 -5.23 0.65 -3.79
C HIS A 61 -6.54 -0.12 -3.97
N LEU A 62 -7.66 0.60 -3.94
CA LEU A 62 -9.00 0.04 -4.00
C LEU A 62 -9.75 0.50 -5.24
N LEU A 63 -10.53 -0.42 -5.81
CA LEU A 63 -11.50 -0.08 -6.85
C LEU A 63 -12.77 0.48 -6.23
N VAL A 64 -13.15 1.69 -6.65
CA VAL A 64 -14.34 2.40 -6.18
C VAL A 64 -15.20 2.85 -7.35
N ASP A 65 -16.51 2.75 -7.18
CA ASP A 65 -17.47 3.38 -8.08
C ASP A 65 -17.71 4.82 -7.61
N LEU A 66 -17.10 5.78 -8.31
CA LEU A 66 -17.27 7.21 -8.03
C LEU A 66 -18.58 7.73 -8.62
N GLU A 67 -19.47 8.18 -7.75
CA GLU A 67 -20.67 8.91 -8.14
C GLU A 67 -20.35 10.42 -8.08
N ILE A 68 -20.02 11.00 -9.23
CA ILE A 68 -19.59 12.40 -9.34
C ILE A 68 -20.83 13.28 -9.62
N ALA A 69 -21.18 14.14 -8.66
CA ALA A 69 -22.21 15.14 -8.86
C ALA A 69 -21.61 16.39 -9.53
N ASP A 70 -22.09 16.72 -10.72
CA ASP A 70 -21.67 17.87 -11.51
C ASP A 70 -22.86 18.71 -11.94
N GLY A 71 -23.12 19.83 -11.23
CA GLY A 71 -24.10 20.83 -11.59
C GLY A 71 -25.55 20.36 -11.82
N GLY A 72 -25.93 19.19 -11.30
CA GLY A 72 -27.28 18.60 -11.44
C GLY A 72 -27.30 17.28 -12.25
N SER A 73 -26.19 16.85 -12.80
CA SER A 73 -26.01 15.52 -13.39
C SER A 73 -25.12 14.68 -12.47
N THR A 74 -25.37 13.36 -12.45
CA THR A 74 -24.51 12.40 -11.75
C THR A 74 -23.82 11.52 -12.78
N ILE A 75 -22.51 11.46 -12.72
CA ILE A 75 -21.68 10.65 -13.60
C ILE A 75 -21.06 9.54 -12.76
N ASN A 76 -21.26 8.29 -13.15
CA ASN A 76 -20.66 7.15 -12.48
C ASN A 76 -19.39 6.75 -13.24
N ARG A 77 -18.27 6.62 -12.51
CA ARG A 77 -16.98 6.19 -13.05
C ARG A 77 -16.33 5.16 -12.15
N LEU A 78 -15.81 4.11 -12.77
CA LEU A 78 -14.93 3.19 -12.06
C LEU A 78 -13.56 3.83 -11.94
N ALA A 79 -13.04 3.90 -10.72
CA ALA A 79 -11.72 4.46 -10.45
C ALA A 79 -10.96 3.62 -9.44
N LEU A 80 -9.64 3.58 -9.60
CA LEU A 80 -8.69 3.04 -8.62
C LEU A 80 -8.25 4.19 -7.72
N ILE A 81 -8.22 3.98 -6.41
CA ILE A 81 -7.51 4.88 -5.50
C ILE A 81 -6.02 4.65 -5.75
N GLN A 82 -5.33 5.66 -6.28
CA GLN A 82 -3.92 5.55 -6.65
C GLN A 82 -3.00 5.99 -5.52
N GLU A 83 -3.37 7.06 -4.81
CA GLU A 83 -2.60 7.59 -3.70
C GLU A 83 -3.52 8.22 -2.66
N VAL A 84 -3.20 7.99 -1.39
CA VAL A 84 -3.87 8.62 -0.26
C VAL A 84 -2.84 9.33 0.60
N GLN A 85 -2.92 10.65 0.65
CA GLN A 85 -2.03 11.45 1.50
C GLN A 85 -2.62 11.58 2.90
N HIS A 86 -1.85 11.19 3.90
CA HIS A 86 -2.21 11.27 5.31
C HIS A 86 -1.43 12.36 6.05
N ASP A 87 -2.08 12.99 7.03
CA ASP A 87 -1.39 13.83 8.02
C ASP A 87 -0.63 12.91 9.00
N PRO A 88 0.71 13.03 9.12
CA PRO A 88 1.50 12.11 9.95
C PRO A 88 1.20 12.23 11.45
N ILE A 89 0.65 13.38 11.89
CA ILE A 89 0.34 13.63 13.31
C ILE A 89 -1.10 13.27 13.62
N LYS A 90 -2.03 13.75 12.82
CA LYS A 90 -3.48 13.59 13.05
C LYS A 90 -4.05 12.33 12.42
N ARG A 91 -3.31 11.67 11.54
CA ARG A 91 -3.74 10.50 10.73
C ARG A 91 -5.03 10.76 9.94
N THR A 92 -5.31 12.02 9.63
CA THR A 92 -6.43 12.40 8.79
C THR A 92 -6.02 12.43 7.33
N VAL A 93 -6.93 12.03 6.43
CA VAL A 93 -6.70 12.09 4.99
C VAL A 93 -6.60 13.54 4.52
N LEU A 94 -5.54 13.88 3.81
CA LEU A 94 -5.26 15.21 3.29
C LEU A 94 -5.66 15.38 1.83
N HIS A 95 -5.44 14.36 1.02
CA HIS A 95 -5.73 14.32 -0.42
C HIS A 95 -5.95 12.88 -0.85
N VAL A 96 -6.75 12.68 -1.91
CA VAL A 96 -6.96 11.38 -2.54
C VAL A 96 -6.88 11.53 -4.05
N ASP A 97 -6.10 10.67 -4.66
CA ASP A 97 -5.93 10.60 -6.10
C ASP A 97 -6.68 9.39 -6.65
N PHE A 98 -7.57 9.64 -7.60
CA PHE A 98 -8.34 8.61 -8.28
C PHE A 98 -7.87 8.48 -9.72
N HIS A 99 -7.52 7.28 -10.12
CA HIS A 99 -7.25 6.94 -11.50
C HIS A 99 -8.49 6.28 -12.13
N ALA A 100 -9.15 6.98 -13.05
CA ALA A 100 -10.31 6.42 -13.77
C ALA A 100 -9.85 5.31 -14.71
N VAL A 101 -10.43 4.13 -14.55
CA VAL A 101 -10.04 2.93 -15.30
C VAL A 101 -11.22 2.39 -16.11
N LYS A 102 -10.91 1.82 -17.28
CA LYS A 102 -11.88 1.08 -18.07
C LYS A 102 -11.79 -0.40 -17.73
N ALA A 103 -12.91 -1.11 -17.82
CA ALA A 103 -12.98 -2.52 -17.46
C ALA A 103 -12.01 -3.43 -18.25
N ASP A 104 -11.59 -2.99 -19.43
CA ASP A 104 -10.74 -3.74 -20.36
C ASP A 104 -9.29 -3.22 -20.41
N GLU A 105 -8.97 -2.22 -19.60
CA GLU A 105 -7.63 -1.61 -19.53
C GLU A 105 -6.83 -2.22 -18.40
N LYS A 106 -5.58 -2.64 -18.69
CA LYS A 106 -4.66 -3.12 -17.67
C LYS A 106 -4.23 -1.97 -16.78
N LEU A 107 -4.30 -2.18 -15.49
CA LEU A 107 -3.89 -1.21 -14.49
C LEU A 107 -2.60 -1.67 -13.80
N HIS A 108 -1.86 -0.69 -13.33
CA HIS A 108 -0.70 -0.87 -12.47
C HIS A 108 -1.09 -0.48 -11.06
N SER A 109 -0.80 -1.37 -10.11
CA SER A 109 -1.12 -1.15 -8.70
C SER A 109 -0.07 -1.79 -7.82
N GLU A 110 0.12 -1.23 -6.64
CA GLU A 110 0.96 -1.77 -5.59
C GLU A 110 0.08 -2.53 -4.60
N ILE A 111 0.41 -3.80 -4.35
CA ILE A 111 -0.37 -4.66 -3.46
C ILE A 111 0.47 -5.06 -2.26
N PRO A 112 -0.07 -4.90 -1.03
CA PRO A 112 0.65 -5.27 0.17
C PRO A 112 0.86 -6.79 0.28
N VAL A 113 2.07 -7.16 0.73
CA VAL A 113 2.44 -8.53 1.03
C VAL A 113 2.25 -8.78 2.51
N VAL A 114 1.44 -9.78 2.83
CA VAL A 114 1.19 -10.21 4.22
C VAL A 114 1.81 -11.59 4.42
N THR A 115 2.73 -11.69 5.39
CA THR A 115 3.33 -12.98 5.77
C THR A 115 2.39 -13.76 6.66
N THR A 116 2.23 -15.05 6.36
CA THR A 116 1.41 -15.97 7.13
C THR A 116 2.29 -17.07 7.74
N GLY A 117 2.07 -17.39 9.02
CA GLY A 117 2.86 -18.39 9.75
C GLY A 117 4.07 -17.79 10.46
N GLU A 118 4.76 -18.64 11.23
CA GLU A 118 5.98 -18.30 11.96
C GLU A 118 7.14 -19.11 11.38
N PRO A 119 8.22 -18.47 10.88
CA PRO A 119 9.33 -19.17 10.25
C PRO A 119 10.01 -20.14 11.20
N ALA A 120 10.33 -21.35 10.72
CA ALA A 120 11.08 -22.34 11.48
C ALA A 120 12.45 -21.82 11.94
N GLY A 121 13.08 -20.97 11.12
CA GLY A 121 14.35 -20.31 11.46
C GLY A 121 14.25 -19.30 12.61
N VAL A 122 13.12 -18.61 12.75
CA VAL A 122 12.87 -17.71 13.90
C VAL A 122 12.58 -18.52 15.15
N LYS A 123 11.68 -19.51 15.06
CA LYS A 123 11.22 -20.31 16.19
C LYS A 123 12.32 -21.20 16.79
N ASN A 124 13.12 -21.87 15.96
CA ASN A 124 14.08 -22.87 16.42
C ASN A 124 15.49 -22.30 16.63
N PHE A 125 15.87 -21.28 15.89
CA PHE A 125 17.24 -20.76 15.85
C PHE A 125 17.36 -19.27 16.24
N GLY A 126 16.25 -18.64 16.63
CA GLY A 126 16.27 -17.23 17.03
C GLY A 126 16.60 -16.25 15.88
N GLY A 127 16.38 -16.66 14.62
CA GLY A 127 16.55 -15.82 13.45
C GLY A 127 15.61 -14.62 13.49
N ILE A 128 15.86 -13.63 12.66
CA ILE A 128 15.04 -12.42 12.51
C ILE A 128 14.39 -12.47 11.13
N LEU A 129 13.04 -12.39 11.08
CA LEU A 129 12.32 -12.24 9.83
C LEU A 129 12.46 -10.80 9.35
N GLU A 130 13.07 -10.60 8.20
CA GLU A 130 13.19 -9.32 7.53
C GLU A 130 12.30 -9.30 6.29
N ILE A 131 11.39 -8.37 6.23
CA ILE A 131 10.55 -8.11 5.05
C ILE A 131 11.25 -7.00 4.27
N ALA A 132 11.86 -7.35 3.15
CA ALA A 132 12.57 -6.40 2.30
C ALA A 132 11.61 -5.57 1.44
N MET A 133 10.47 -6.16 1.04
CA MET A 133 9.46 -5.51 0.23
C MET A 133 8.09 -5.72 0.88
N HIS A 134 7.46 -4.61 1.26
CA HIS A 134 6.12 -4.63 1.86
C HIS A 134 5.00 -4.63 0.82
N GLU A 135 5.29 -4.18 -0.39
CA GLU A 135 4.36 -4.03 -1.50
C GLU A 135 4.98 -4.57 -2.79
N LEU A 136 4.16 -5.14 -3.67
CA LEU A 136 4.56 -5.64 -4.97
C LEU A 136 3.84 -4.87 -6.07
N GLU A 137 4.62 -4.36 -7.04
CA GLU A 137 4.08 -3.77 -8.26
C GLU A 137 3.53 -4.86 -9.19
N ILE A 138 2.24 -4.81 -9.43
CA ILE A 138 1.55 -5.75 -10.31
C ILE A 138 0.84 -5.05 -11.45
N GLU A 139 0.63 -5.80 -12.52
CA GLU A 139 -0.19 -5.43 -13.66
C GLU A 139 -1.33 -6.44 -13.78
N CYS A 140 -2.58 -5.97 -13.73
CA CYS A 140 -3.76 -6.82 -13.80
C CYS A 140 -4.94 -6.08 -14.43
N LEU A 141 -6.02 -6.80 -14.71
CA LEU A 141 -7.30 -6.20 -15.05
C LEU A 141 -8.04 -5.77 -13.76
N PRO A 142 -8.91 -4.75 -13.82
CA PRO A 142 -9.69 -4.29 -12.67
C PRO A 142 -10.50 -5.39 -11.97
N LYS A 143 -10.89 -6.43 -12.71
CA LYS A 143 -11.65 -7.58 -12.19
C LYS A 143 -10.81 -8.54 -11.36
N ASP A 144 -9.52 -8.62 -11.67
CA ASP A 144 -8.58 -9.60 -11.11
C ASP A 144 -7.65 -8.98 -10.05
N LEU A 145 -7.93 -7.72 -9.64
CA LEU A 145 -7.16 -7.01 -8.62
C LEU A 145 -7.32 -7.71 -7.26
N PRO A 146 -6.23 -8.29 -6.68
CA PRO A 146 -6.27 -8.87 -5.33
C PRO A 146 -6.17 -7.76 -4.27
N GLU A 147 -6.79 -7.98 -3.11
CA GLU A 147 -6.68 -7.04 -1.98
C GLU A 147 -5.35 -7.19 -1.22
N LEU A 148 -4.78 -8.39 -1.22
CA LEU A 148 -3.50 -8.71 -0.57
C LEU A 148 -2.86 -9.93 -1.23
N ILE A 149 -1.54 -10.06 -1.06
CA ILE A 149 -0.79 -11.25 -1.43
C ILE A 149 -0.31 -11.92 -0.14
N SER A 150 -0.83 -13.12 0.15
CA SER A 150 -0.42 -13.90 1.33
C SER A 150 0.79 -14.76 1.00
N LEU A 151 1.82 -14.67 1.82
CA LEU A 151 3.06 -15.41 1.69
C LEU A 151 3.26 -16.32 2.89
N ASP A 152 3.30 -17.64 2.68
CA ASP A 152 3.59 -18.59 3.74
C ASP A 152 5.10 -18.66 4.00
N VAL A 153 5.49 -18.24 5.20
CA VAL A 153 6.89 -18.20 5.65
C VAL A 153 7.23 -19.34 6.62
N SER A 154 6.29 -20.22 6.92
CA SER A 154 6.44 -21.26 7.96
C SER A 154 7.62 -22.19 7.72
N ALA A 155 7.95 -22.50 6.47
CA ALA A 155 9.02 -23.43 6.08
C ALA A 155 10.42 -22.78 6.05
N LEU A 156 10.55 -21.44 6.19
CA LEU A 156 11.81 -20.75 6.03
C LEU A 156 12.78 -21.02 7.18
N ASN A 157 14.01 -21.43 6.84
CA ASN A 157 15.14 -21.57 7.75
C ASN A 157 16.01 -20.32 7.77
N VAL A 158 16.95 -20.27 8.73
CA VAL A 158 17.92 -19.17 8.82
C VAL A 158 18.80 -19.13 7.56
N GLY A 159 18.89 -17.97 6.93
CA GLY A 159 19.63 -17.75 5.69
C GLY A 159 18.85 -17.99 4.41
N GLU A 160 17.60 -18.47 4.51
CA GLU A 160 16.73 -18.62 3.35
C GLU A 160 15.94 -17.34 3.06
N ALA A 161 15.60 -17.16 1.78
CA ALA A 161 14.85 -16.03 1.28
C ALA A 161 13.79 -16.48 0.27
N ILE A 162 12.68 -15.77 0.22
CA ILE A 162 11.66 -15.92 -0.82
C ILE A 162 11.85 -14.79 -1.83
N HIS A 163 11.94 -15.15 -3.10
CA HIS A 163 12.06 -14.22 -4.21
C HIS A 163 10.70 -13.99 -4.88
N VAL A 164 10.61 -12.92 -5.66
CA VAL A 164 9.39 -12.58 -6.41
C VAL A 164 8.89 -13.73 -7.28
N LYS A 165 9.80 -14.50 -7.91
CA LYS A 165 9.47 -15.68 -8.74
C LYS A 165 8.82 -16.84 -7.98
N ASP A 166 9.03 -16.91 -6.66
CA ASP A 166 8.53 -18.01 -5.82
C ASP A 166 7.11 -17.73 -5.28
N ILE A 167 6.59 -16.51 -5.55
CA ILE A 167 5.28 -16.09 -5.07
C ILE A 167 4.19 -16.62 -5.99
N GLN A 168 3.17 -17.25 -5.39
CA GLN A 168 1.98 -17.69 -6.11
C GLN A 168 1.05 -16.50 -6.35
N LEU A 169 1.08 -15.96 -7.55
CA LEU A 169 0.17 -14.91 -7.99
C LEU A 169 -1.17 -15.52 -8.45
N PRO A 170 -2.31 -14.86 -8.20
CA PRO A 170 -3.59 -15.28 -8.73
C PRO A 170 -3.64 -15.16 -10.26
N GLU A 171 -4.62 -15.85 -10.87
CA GLU A 171 -4.81 -15.81 -12.33
C GLU A 171 -5.07 -14.37 -12.81
N GLY A 172 -4.45 -13.99 -13.92
CA GLY A 172 -4.61 -12.66 -14.52
C GLY A 172 -3.72 -11.56 -13.93
N VAL A 173 -2.88 -11.86 -12.94
CA VAL A 173 -1.93 -10.91 -12.33
C VAL A 173 -0.52 -11.21 -12.80
N THR A 174 0.18 -10.17 -13.26
CA THR A 174 1.59 -10.25 -13.65
C THR A 174 2.41 -9.28 -12.80
N CYS A 175 3.54 -9.76 -12.26
CA CYS A 175 4.49 -8.91 -11.55
C CYS A 175 5.44 -8.25 -12.55
N ARG A 176 5.71 -6.95 -12.39
CA ARG A 176 6.66 -6.21 -13.24
C ARG A 176 8.08 -6.19 -12.67
N LEU A 177 8.23 -6.56 -11.42
CA LEU A 177 9.51 -6.58 -10.73
C LEU A 177 10.37 -7.75 -11.23
N ASP A 178 11.68 -7.59 -11.09
CA ASP A 178 12.63 -8.65 -11.39
C ASP A 178 12.40 -9.85 -10.47
N GLY A 179 12.29 -11.05 -11.06
CA GLY A 179 11.99 -12.29 -10.34
C GLY A 179 13.03 -12.68 -9.28
N ASP A 180 14.26 -12.18 -9.40
CA ASP A 180 15.36 -12.48 -8.47
C ASP A 180 15.39 -11.54 -7.25
N LEU A 181 14.51 -10.53 -7.18
CA LEU A 181 14.41 -9.67 -6.01
C LEU A 181 13.90 -10.44 -4.79
N THR A 182 14.54 -10.20 -3.65
CA THR A 182 14.14 -10.80 -2.37
C THR A 182 12.97 -10.04 -1.78
N VAL A 183 11.88 -10.74 -1.44
CA VAL A 183 10.70 -10.18 -0.79
C VAL A 183 10.79 -10.34 0.72
N VAL A 184 11.11 -11.55 1.17
CA VAL A 184 11.24 -11.88 2.60
C VAL A 184 12.48 -12.75 2.80
N ARG A 185 13.22 -12.54 3.90
CA ARG A 185 14.33 -13.39 4.29
C ARG A 185 14.38 -13.61 5.79
N VAL A 186 15.00 -14.70 6.23
CA VAL A 186 15.30 -14.94 7.64
C VAL A 186 16.80 -14.72 7.86
N ALA A 187 17.16 -13.62 8.53
CA ALA A 187 18.53 -13.32 8.89
C ALA A 187 18.95 -14.10 10.15
N ALA A 188 20.25 -14.44 10.23
CA ALA A 188 20.82 -15.01 11.44
C ALA A 188 20.76 -13.98 12.58
N PRO A 189 20.54 -14.41 13.84
CA PRO A 189 20.57 -13.49 14.97
C PRO A 189 21.95 -12.86 15.08
N LYS A 190 21.99 -11.53 15.19
CA LYS A 190 23.22 -10.80 15.45
C LYS A 190 23.60 -11.03 16.91
N VAL A 191 24.45 -12.01 17.18
CA VAL A 191 25.04 -12.20 18.51
C VAL A 191 26.00 -11.03 18.67
N GLU A 192 25.63 -10.01 19.42
CA GLU A 192 26.60 -9.05 19.94
C GLU A 192 27.53 -9.83 20.88
N VAL A 193 28.71 -10.17 20.36
CA VAL A 193 29.80 -10.60 21.21
C VAL A 193 30.24 -9.34 21.96
N GLU A 194 29.73 -9.17 23.19
CA GLU A 194 30.33 -8.22 24.14
C GLU A 194 31.82 -8.55 24.20
N ALA A 195 32.62 -7.71 23.57
CA ALA A 195 34.06 -7.75 23.74
C ALA A 195 34.33 -7.47 25.21
N THR A 196 34.60 -8.53 25.96
CA THR A 196 35.14 -8.44 27.32
C THR A 196 36.42 -7.59 27.21
N PRO A 197 36.54 -6.45 27.92
CA PRO A 197 37.75 -5.69 27.91
C PRO A 197 38.82 -6.57 28.57
N ALA A 198 39.83 -6.95 27.74
CA ALA A 198 41.02 -7.61 28.21
C ALA A 198 41.65 -6.75 29.32
N ALA A 199 41.78 -7.33 30.47
CA ALA A 199 42.44 -6.74 31.62
C ALA A 199 43.79 -6.17 31.22
N ALA A 200 43.95 -4.87 31.38
CA ALA A 200 45.24 -4.19 31.28
C ALA A 200 46.18 -4.77 32.36
N ALA A 201 47.21 -5.45 31.92
CA ALA A 201 48.36 -5.82 32.77
C ALA A 201 49.08 -4.52 33.13
N GLU A 202 49.15 -4.21 34.37
CA GLU A 202 50.06 -3.18 34.96
C GLU A 202 51.51 -3.54 34.63
N PRO A 203 52.34 -2.59 34.18
CA PRO A 203 53.79 -2.78 34.22
C PRO A 203 54.27 -2.39 35.61
N GLU A 204 54.84 -3.36 36.35
CA GLU A 204 55.68 -3.09 37.53
C GLU A 204 56.86 -2.22 37.12
N VAL A 205 57.02 -1.13 37.89
CA VAL A 205 58.19 -0.25 37.83
C VAL A 205 59.21 -0.74 38.89
N LEU A 206 60.45 -0.95 38.46
CA LEU A 206 61.64 -0.95 39.27
C LEU A 206 62.42 0.32 38.99
#